data_05838a1cdae04fc70ff88a9a368df896
#
_entry.id   05838a1cdae04fc70ff88a9a368df896
#
_cell.length_a   1.000
_cell.length_b   1.000
_cell.length_c   1.000
_cell.angle_alpha   90.00
_cell.angle_beta   90.00
_cell.angle_gamma   90.00
#
_symmetry.space_group_name_H-M   'P 1'
#
loop_
_entity.id
_entity.type
_entity.pdbx_description
1 polymer ?
#
loop_
_entity_poly.entity_id
_entity_poly.type
_entity_poly.pdbx_seq_one_letter_code
_entity_poly.pdbx_strand_id
1 'polypeptide(L)'
;GGALVTARGGHFDGMGLNVTIARCAFGALAVPVLRLPDKGRLVCATPPRSMSTQPFRLALNGRDFVESGLSYRYYPQRVTQVWPRDAPVAGGTRVTLTGEGFEAYDNDAASVACRFVGAGAAGARWCEEYDAQLMQVRTLPRCLGRVVALSATALECVAPPVPNEEAAPAEVRLQLALNGVDFIDLETAPSWRFSYYAPPNTSAFSPRGGGCGTFIELDGEGLDRLGHSAAACRFGEGVEARVTPATVLGSTMARCKAPCHSSLPACGHATLGGDGDGDGTDGGGGDSGAAGVPLSLTINGADFAA
;
A
#
# COMPACT_ATOMS: atom_id res chain seq x y z
N GLY A 1 11.00 -15.22 -14.93
CA GLY A 1 11.90 -16.22 -14.34
C GLY A 1 12.68 -15.68 -13.17
N GLY A 2 13.45 -16.55 -12.53
CA GLY A 2 14.25 -16.16 -11.36
C GLY A 2 13.59 -16.51 -10.01
N ALA A 3 12.36 -16.93 -10.01
CA ALA A 3 11.67 -17.37 -8.79
C ALA A 3 12.36 -18.60 -8.18
N LEU A 4 12.55 -18.59 -6.86
CA LEU A 4 13.16 -19.70 -6.14
C LEU A 4 12.11 -20.76 -5.80
N VAL A 5 12.19 -21.89 -6.48
CA VAL A 5 11.31 -23.05 -6.25
C VAL A 5 11.99 -24.03 -5.31
N THR A 6 11.33 -24.33 -4.18
CA THR A 6 11.78 -25.38 -3.27
C THR A 6 10.99 -26.65 -3.53
N ALA A 7 11.64 -27.65 -4.14
CA ALA A 7 11.07 -28.99 -4.26
C ALA A 7 11.33 -29.78 -2.97
N ARG A 8 10.28 -30.46 -2.49
CA ARG A 8 10.34 -31.36 -1.34
C ARG A 8 10.13 -32.79 -1.81
N GLY A 9 10.94 -33.72 -1.30
CA GLY A 9 10.83 -35.11 -1.67
C GLY A 9 11.64 -36.02 -0.76
N GLY A 10 11.55 -37.32 -0.97
CA GLY A 10 12.37 -38.31 -0.28
C GLY A 10 13.64 -38.64 -1.06
N HIS A 11 14.65 -39.15 -0.35
CA HIS A 11 15.88 -39.72 -0.93
C HIS A 11 16.75 -38.76 -1.75
N PHE A 12 16.70 -37.44 -1.49
CA PHE A 12 17.64 -36.49 -2.11
C PHE A 12 19.06 -36.64 -1.58
N ASP A 13 19.27 -37.40 -0.50
CA ASP A 13 20.56 -37.71 0.11
C ASP A 13 21.14 -39.06 -0.35
N GLY A 14 20.42 -39.81 -1.18
CA GLY A 14 20.91 -41.08 -1.73
C GLY A 14 22.05 -40.85 -2.69
N MET A 15 23.21 -41.52 -2.45
CA MET A 15 24.39 -41.57 -3.31
C MET A 15 25.22 -40.26 -3.39
N GLY A 16 25.37 -39.51 -2.30
CA GLY A 16 26.26 -38.33 -2.30
C GLY A 16 25.90 -37.30 -3.37
N LEU A 17 24.68 -36.80 -3.32
CA LEU A 17 24.16 -35.90 -4.32
C LEU A 17 25.10 -34.72 -4.57
N ASN A 18 25.62 -34.64 -5.77
CA ASN A 18 26.46 -33.54 -6.19
C ASN A 18 25.57 -32.40 -6.75
N VAL A 19 25.40 -31.36 -5.98
CA VAL A 19 24.60 -30.16 -6.36
C VAL A 19 25.01 -29.60 -7.72
N THR A 20 26.28 -29.73 -8.07
CA THR A 20 26.84 -29.22 -9.34
C THR A 20 26.27 -29.90 -10.58
N ILE A 21 25.88 -31.18 -10.48
CA ILE A 21 25.33 -31.92 -11.60
C ILE A 21 23.81 -31.98 -11.60
N ALA A 22 23.16 -31.91 -10.43
CA ALA A 22 21.71 -31.99 -10.33
C ALA A 22 21.03 -30.88 -11.09
N ARG A 23 19.90 -31.19 -11.72
CA ARG A 23 19.11 -30.25 -12.56
C ARG A 23 17.64 -30.34 -12.23
N CYS A 24 16.98 -29.14 -12.23
CA CYS A 24 15.53 -29.01 -12.31
C CYS A 24 15.14 -28.71 -13.76
N ALA A 25 14.04 -29.24 -14.24
CA ALA A 25 13.48 -28.87 -15.54
C ALA A 25 12.07 -28.34 -15.41
N PHE A 26 11.83 -27.25 -16.10
CA PHE A 26 10.53 -26.60 -16.24
C PHE A 26 10.12 -26.71 -17.72
N GLY A 27 9.35 -27.75 -18.05
CA GLY A 27 9.15 -28.14 -19.44
C GLY A 27 10.47 -28.57 -20.12
N ALA A 28 10.81 -27.94 -21.22
CA ALA A 28 12.04 -28.22 -21.97
C ALA A 28 13.29 -27.53 -21.40
N LEU A 29 13.15 -26.56 -20.48
CA LEU A 29 14.27 -25.79 -19.94
C LEU A 29 14.79 -26.42 -18.64
N ALA A 30 16.05 -26.79 -18.61
CA ALA A 30 16.74 -27.32 -17.44
C ALA A 30 17.65 -26.26 -16.82
N VAL A 31 17.63 -26.14 -15.49
CA VAL A 31 18.42 -25.21 -14.69
C VAL A 31 19.17 -25.97 -13.60
N PRO A 32 20.34 -25.51 -13.14
CA PRO A 32 21.05 -26.15 -12.05
C PRO A 32 20.26 -26.05 -10.73
N VAL A 33 20.46 -27.06 -9.88
CA VAL A 33 20.09 -26.95 -8.46
C VAL A 33 21.02 -25.96 -7.80
N LEU A 34 20.47 -24.97 -7.12
CA LEU A 34 21.24 -23.90 -6.46
C LEU A 34 21.77 -24.35 -5.09
N ARG A 35 20.96 -25.07 -4.33
CA ARG A 35 21.29 -25.53 -2.98
C ARG A 35 20.39 -26.66 -2.51
N LEU A 36 20.89 -27.38 -1.52
CA LEU A 36 20.18 -28.41 -0.76
C LEU A 36 20.10 -27.94 0.69
N PRO A 37 18.98 -27.33 1.12
CA PRO A 37 18.84 -26.88 2.51
C PRO A 37 18.91 -28.03 3.51
N ASP A 38 18.40 -29.22 3.14
CA ASP A 38 18.43 -30.44 3.91
C ASP A 38 18.21 -31.66 2.99
N LYS A 39 18.19 -32.87 3.60
CA LYS A 39 18.04 -34.16 2.90
C LYS A 39 16.73 -34.36 2.13
N GLY A 40 15.74 -33.53 2.40
CA GLY A 40 14.41 -33.63 1.77
C GLY A 40 14.02 -32.40 0.94
N ARG A 41 14.93 -31.43 0.77
CA ARG A 41 14.65 -30.20 0.03
C ARG A 41 15.75 -29.82 -0.91
N LEU A 42 15.40 -29.38 -2.10
CA LEU A 42 16.29 -28.74 -3.06
C LEU A 42 15.69 -27.45 -3.60
N VAL A 43 16.54 -26.52 -3.99
CA VAL A 43 16.12 -25.20 -4.48
C VAL A 43 16.68 -24.97 -5.88
N CYS A 44 15.80 -24.57 -6.79
CA CYS A 44 16.14 -24.15 -8.14
C CYS A 44 15.56 -22.77 -8.43
N ALA A 45 16.24 -21.99 -9.29
CA ALA A 45 15.63 -20.78 -9.85
C ALA A 45 14.90 -21.15 -11.16
N THR A 46 13.70 -20.59 -11.33
CA THR A 46 12.94 -20.79 -12.58
C THR A 46 13.59 -20.09 -13.76
N PRO A 47 13.69 -20.73 -14.94
CA PRO A 47 14.16 -20.03 -16.14
C PRO A 47 13.14 -18.99 -16.60
N PRO A 48 13.57 -17.92 -17.32
CA PRO A 48 12.65 -16.95 -17.88
C PRO A 48 11.75 -17.61 -18.93
N ARG A 49 10.43 -17.30 -18.85
CA ARG A 49 9.42 -17.84 -19.77
C ARG A 49 8.21 -16.93 -19.84
N SER A 50 7.53 -16.95 -20.99
CA SER A 50 6.19 -16.35 -21.14
C SER A 50 5.15 -17.17 -20.35
N MET A 51 3.96 -16.60 -20.18
CA MET A 51 2.84 -17.23 -19.48
C MET A 51 2.58 -18.64 -20.00
N SER A 52 2.67 -19.61 -19.11
CA SER A 52 2.46 -21.03 -19.44
C SER A 52 2.49 -21.89 -18.19
N THR A 53 1.89 -23.07 -18.25
CA THR A 53 2.07 -24.12 -17.24
C THR A 53 3.05 -25.14 -17.77
N GLN A 54 4.08 -25.46 -17.00
CA GLN A 54 5.16 -26.36 -17.42
C GLN A 54 5.27 -27.52 -16.43
N PRO A 55 5.44 -28.76 -16.92
CA PRO A 55 5.73 -29.89 -16.03
C PRO A 55 7.08 -29.68 -15.34
N PHE A 56 7.12 -29.98 -14.05
CA PHE A 56 8.35 -29.94 -13.26
C PHE A 56 8.98 -31.35 -13.22
N ARG A 57 10.25 -31.43 -13.55
CA ARG A 57 11.04 -32.64 -13.53
C ARG A 57 12.35 -32.42 -12.83
N LEU A 58 12.93 -33.50 -12.29
CA LEU A 58 14.17 -33.46 -11.54
C LEU A 58 15.12 -34.53 -12.04
N ALA A 59 16.39 -34.19 -12.27
CA ALA A 59 17.47 -35.12 -12.56
C ALA A 59 18.56 -34.96 -11.50
N LEU A 60 18.71 -35.93 -10.59
CA LEU A 60 19.75 -35.90 -9.55
C LEU A 60 21.14 -36.16 -10.12
N ASN A 61 21.24 -36.92 -11.20
CA ASN A 61 22.47 -37.18 -11.94
C ASN A 61 22.70 -36.23 -13.13
N GLY A 62 21.83 -35.24 -13.30
CA GLY A 62 21.92 -34.24 -14.36
C GLY A 62 21.52 -34.71 -15.76
N ARG A 63 21.09 -35.94 -15.92
CA ARG A 63 20.75 -36.57 -17.23
C ARG A 63 19.35 -37.17 -17.26
N ASP A 64 19.04 -38.02 -16.28
CA ASP A 64 17.80 -38.78 -16.26
C ASP A 64 16.74 -38.04 -15.47
N PHE A 65 15.83 -37.37 -16.19
CA PHE A 65 14.75 -36.61 -15.60
C PHE A 65 13.58 -37.49 -15.20
N VAL A 66 13.23 -37.43 -13.92
CA VAL A 66 12.08 -38.13 -13.36
C VAL A 66 10.88 -37.17 -13.38
N GLU A 67 9.73 -37.64 -13.87
CA GLU A 67 8.47 -36.93 -13.84
C GLU A 67 7.97 -36.83 -12.39
N SER A 68 7.75 -35.64 -11.90
CA SER A 68 7.27 -35.43 -10.53
C SER A 68 5.73 -35.45 -10.42
N GLY A 69 5.00 -35.41 -11.53
CA GLY A 69 3.57 -35.20 -11.58
C GLY A 69 3.15 -33.77 -11.21
N LEU A 70 4.12 -32.90 -10.87
CA LEU A 70 3.89 -31.50 -10.51
C LEU A 70 4.07 -30.59 -11.73
N SER A 71 3.42 -29.47 -11.71
CA SER A 71 3.58 -28.43 -12.72
C SER A 71 3.86 -27.07 -12.08
N TYR A 72 4.61 -26.25 -12.80
CA TYR A 72 4.90 -24.88 -12.42
C TYR A 72 4.21 -23.92 -13.39
N ARG A 73 3.47 -22.94 -12.85
CA ARG A 73 2.73 -21.98 -13.65
C ARG A 73 3.50 -20.66 -13.70
N TYR A 74 3.80 -20.21 -14.92
CA TYR A 74 4.29 -18.87 -15.21
C TYR A 74 3.10 -17.96 -15.47
N TYR A 75 3.03 -16.83 -14.81
CA TYR A 75 1.96 -15.83 -14.96
C TYR A 75 2.56 -14.47 -15.30
N PRO A 76 1.87 -13.66 -16.14
CA PRO A 76 2.24 -12.27 -16.31
C PRO A 76 1.83 -11.52 -15.05
N GLN A 77 2.67 -10.65 -14.60
CA GLN A 77 2.34 -9.69 -13.55
C GLN A 77 2.78 -8.32 -14.02
N ARG A 78 1.83 -7.42 -14.20
CA ARG A 78 2.10 -6.07 -14.63
C ARG A 78 1.25 -5.11 -13.81
N VAL A 79 1.89 -4.25 -13.05
CA VAL A 79 1.23 -3.12 -12.39
C VAL A 79 1.32 -1.92 -13.34
N THR A 80 0.20 -1.24 -13.55
CA THR A 80 0.09 -0.07 -14.42
C THR A 80 -0.12 1.22 -13.64
N GLN A 81 -0.67 1.12 -12.42
CA GLN A 81 -0.94 2.28 -11.57
C GLN A 81 -0.84 1.89 -10.09
N VAL A 82 -0.38 2.82 -9.29
CA VAL A 82 -0.39 2.78 -7.81
C VAL A 82 -1.03 4.05 -7.30
N TRP A 83 -2.01 3.95 -6.42
CA TRP A 83 -2.67 5.10 -5.82
C TRP A 83 -3.27 4.76 -4.43
N PRO A 84 -3.13 5.64 -3.42
CA PRO A 84 -2.23 6.79 -3.41
C PRO A 84 -0.75 6.35 -3.39
N ARG A 85 0.17 7.29 -3.61
CA ARG A 85 1.61 7.03 -3.59
C ARG A 85 2.28 7.45 -2.30
N ASP A 86 1.48 7.91 -1.37
CA ASP A 86 1.94 8.47 -0.11
C ASP A 86 1.05 7.98 1.02
N ALA A 87 1.65 7.72 2.18
CA ALA A 87 0.94 7.34 3.40
C ALA A 87 1.45 8.14 4.60
N PRO A 88 0.62 8.37 5.61
CA PRO A 88 1.11 8.88 6.89
C PRO A 88 2.07 7.85 7.52
N VAL A 89 3.04 8.33 8.30
CA VAL A 89 4.00 7.49 9.04
C VAL A 89 3.33 6.46 9.95
N ALA A 90 2.14 6.76 10.44
CA ALA A 90 1.32 5.83 11.21
C ALA A 90 0.78 4.64 10.38
N GLY A 91 0.92 4.69 9.05
CA GLY A 91 0.40 3.67 8.14
C GLY A 91 -1.13 3.70 8.03
N GLY A 92 -1.70 2.57 7.62
CA GLY A 92 -3.16 2.40 7.53
C GLY A 92 -3.74 2.75 6.16
N THR A 93 -3.02 3.48 5.31
CA THR A 93 -3.46 3.86 3.97
C THR A 93 -3.73 2.62 3.12
N ARG A 94 -4.88 2.60 2.45
CA ARG A 94 -5.22 1.59 1.45
C ARG A 94 -4.63 2.00 0.11
N VAL A 95 -3.61 1.26 -0.32
CA VAL A 95 -2.91 1.48 -1.59
C VAL A 95 -3.47 0.54 -2.63
N THR A 96 -4.09 1.08 -3.66
CA THR A 96 -4.62 0.33 -4.79
C THR A 96 -3.57 0.20 -5.87
N LEU A 97 -3.25 -1.03 -6.23
CA LEU A 97 -2.43 -1.37 -7.38
C LEU A 97 -3.36 -1.81 -8.51
N THR A 98 -3.31 -1.13 -9.63
CA THR A 98 -4.07 -1.52 -10.83
C THR A 98 -3.12 -2.15 -11.83
N GLY A 99 -3.56 -3.21 -12.51
CA GLY A 99 -2.68 -3.93 -13.41
C GLY A 99 -3.35 -5.11 -14.10
N GLU A 100 -2.53 -6.10 -14.45
CA GLU A 100 -2.95 -7.32 -15.14
C GLU A 100 -2.30 -8.54 -14.49
N GLY A 101 -2.96 -9.68 -14.58
CA GLY A 101 -2.43 -10.97 -14.14
C GLY A 101 -2.55 -11.25 -12.65
N PHE A 102 -3.31 -10.49 -11.91
CA PHE A 102 -3.52 -10.71 -10.47
C PHE A 102 -4.38 -11.94 -10.17
N GLU A 103 -5.26 -12.37 -11.10
CA GLU A 103 -6.05 -13.63 -10.99
C GLU A 103 -5.24 -14.88 -11.29
N ALA A 104 -4.04 -14.75 -11.84
CA ALA A 104 -3.31 -15.91 -12.36
C ALA A 104 -2.84 -16.88 -11.27
N TYR A 105 -3.00 -16.55 -10.02
CA TYR A 105 -2.60 -17.37 -8.89
C TYR A 105 -3.84 -17.84 -8.12
N ASP A 106 -4.13 -19.12 -8.10
CA ASP A 106 -5.21 -19.89 -7.46
C ASP A 106 -6.23 -19.19 -6.53
N ASN A 107 -6.48 -17.90 -6.75
CA ASN A 107 -7.35 -17.01 -5.93
C ASN A 107 -7.09 -17.09 -4.41
N ASP A 108 -5.93 -17.58 -3.98
CA ASP A 108 -5.55 -17.57 -2.58
C ASP A 108 -4.97 -16.20 -2.22
N ALA A 109 -5.86 -15.28 -1.82
CA ALA A 109 -5.48 -13.96 -1.32
C ALA A 109 -4.49 -14.04 -0.15
N ALA A 110 -4.45 -15.15 0.59
CA ALA A 110 -3.52 -15.37 1.68
C ALA A 110 -2.07 -15.53 1.22
N SER A 111 -1.84 -15.93 -0.04
CA SER A 111 -0.50 -16.03 -0.62
C SER A 111 0.03 -14.71 -1.19
N VAL A 112 -0.84 -13.72 -1.43
CA VAL A 112 -0.43 -12.44 -2.00
C VAL A 112 0.11 -11.51 -0.91
N ALA A 113 1.25 -10.90 -1.16
CA ALA A 113 1.89 -9.99 -0.21
C ALA A 113 2.44 -8.75 -0.90
N CYS A 114 2.23 -7.60 -0.29
CA CYS A 114 2.88 -6.35 -0.63
C CYS A 114 4.01 -6.07 0.38
N ARG A 115 5.13 -5.56 -0.08
CA ARG A 115 6.26 -5.21 0.76
C ARG A 115 6.71 -3.79 0.48
N PHE A 116 6.89 -3.02 1.56
CA PHE A 116 7.34 -1.64 1.53
C PHE A 116 8.77 -1.60 2.03
N VAL A 117 9.75 -1.43 1.15
CA VAL A 117 11.19 -1.49 1.46
C VAL A 117 11.79 -0.11 1.42
N GLY A 118 12.18 0.43 2.57
CA GLY A 118 12.83 1.73 2.70
C GLY A 118 14.34 1.62 2.93
N ALA A 119 15.08 2.64 2.52
CA ALA A 119 16.43 2.88 3.00
C ALA A 119 16.33 3.88 4.16
N GLY A 120 16.66 3.45 5.37
CA GLY A 120 16.80 4.37 6.50
C GLY A 120 17.95 5.36 6.29
N ALA A 121 17.95 6.47 7.01
CA ALA A 121 18.96 7.55 6.92
C ALA A 121 20.41 7.07 7.10
N ALA A 122 20.63 5.87 7.64
CA ALA A 122 21.95 5.25 7.82
C ALA A 122 22.21 4.07 6.85
N GLY A 123 21.41 3.92 5.77
CA GLY A 123 21.53 2.77 4.86
C GLY A 123 21.01 1.45 5.45
N ALA A 124 20.43 1.48 6.65
CA ALA A 124 19.82 0.32 7.26
C ALA A 124 18.50 0.01 6.53
N ARG A 125 18.41 -1.19 5.99
CA ARG A 125 17.18 -1.72 5.38
C ARG A 125 16.19 -2.08 6.49
N TRP A 126 15.30 -1.19 6.84
CA TRP A 126 14.39 -1.36 7.96
C TRP A 126 13.37 -2.51 7.81
N CYS A 127 13.29 -3.08 6.60
CA CYS A 127 12.39 -4.19 6.26
C CYS A 127 13.08 -5.52 6.03
N GLU A 128 14.39 -5.56 6.05
CA GLU A 128 15.15 -6.76 5.75
C GLU A 128 16.12 -7.06 6.90
N GLU A 129 16.05 -8.28 7.42
CA GLU A 129 17.01 -8.81 8.37
C GLU A 129 17.80 -9.93 7.71
N TYR A 130 19.12 -9.86 7.80
CA TYR A 130 19.98 -10.95 7.33
C TYR A 130 20.01 -12.07 8.37
N ASP A 131 19.42 -13.20 8.04
CA ASP A 131 19.52 -14.41 8.83
C ASP A 131 20.84 -15.12 8.50
N ALA A 132 21.83 -14.99 9.36
CA ALA A 132 23.16 -15.56 9.15
C ALA A 132 23.15 -17.12 9.18
N GLN A 133 22.17 -17.74 9.83
CA GLN A 133 22.06 -19.21 9.91
C GLN A 133 21.48 -19.78 8.62
N LEU A 134 20.54 -19.05 8.01
CA LEU A 134 19.92 -19.45 6.75
C LEU A 134 20.62 -18.85 5.52
N MET A 135 21.58 -17.94 5.72
CA MET A 135 22.24 -17.16 4.66
C MET A 135 21.21 -16.48 3.73
N GLN A 136 20.11 -15.99 4.30
CA GLN A 136 19.00 -15.39 3.58
C GLN A 136 18.60 -14.06 4.20
N VAL A 137 18.17 -13.16 3.34
CA VAL A 137 17.48 -11.93 3.79
C VAL A 137 16.03 -12.30 4.09
N ARG A 138 15.59 -12.07 5.32
CA ARG A 138 14.20 -12.26 5.75
C ARG A 138 13.49 -10.91 5.72
N THR A 139 12.29 -10.90 5.17
CA THR A 139 11.40 -9.75 5.30
C THR A 139 10.76 -9.76 6.68
N LEU A 140 10.87 -8.66 7.38
CA LEU A 140 10.23 -8.51 8.69
C LEU A 140 8.72 -8.36 8.51
N PRO A 141 7.87 -9.04 9.30
CA PRO A 141 6.41 -8.97 9.18
C PRO A 141 5.85 -7.54 9.23
N ARG A 142 6.51 -6.65 9.98
CA ARG A 142 6.13 -5.23 10.11
C ARG A 142 6.18 -4.43 8.81
N CYS A 143 6.82 -4.95 7.77
CA CYS A 143 6.96 -4.29 6.47
C CYS A 143 6.05 -4.88 5.39
N LEU A 144 5.29 -5.89 5.75
CA LEU A 144 4.29 -6.47 4.88
C LEU A 144 2.98 -5.71 5.01
N GLY A 145 2.52 -5.15 3.92
CA GLY A 145 1.17 -4.62 3.82
C GLY A 145 0.17 -5.77 3.74
N ARG A 146 -0.89 -5.69 4.54
CA ARG A 146 -1.99 -6.66 4.45
C ARG A 146 -2.77 -6.45 3.16
N VAL A 147 -2.94 -7.50 2.37
CA VAL A 147 -3.85 -7.48 1.22
C VAL A 147 -5.29 -7.57 1.72
N VAL A 148 -6.13 -6.65 1.30
CA VAL A 148 -7.54 -6.54 1.74
C VAL A 148 -8.54 -6.76 0.61
N ALA A 149 -8.13 -6.57 -0.63
CA ALA A 149 -8.93 -6.85 -1.82
C ALA A 149 -8.04 -7.33 -2.96
N LEU A 150 -8.56 -8.27 -3.74
CA LEU A 150 -7.89 -8.83 -4.91
C LEU A 150 -8.91 -9.13 -6.00
N SER A 151 -8.63 -8.66 -7.19
CA SER A 151 -9.36 -9.00 -8.44
C SER A 151 -8.35 -9.23 -9.56
N ALA A 152 -8.81 -9.57 -10.76
CA ALA A 152 -7.97 -9.74 -11.95
C ALA A 152 -7.09 -8.54 -12.27
N THR A 153 -7.60 -7.35 -12.01
CA THR A 153 -7.04 -6.09 -12.47
C THR A 153 -6.72 -5.09 -11.35
N ALA A 154 -7.10 -5.38 -10.12
CA ALA A 154 -6.87 -4.51 -8.98
C ALA A 154 -6.55 -5.32 -7.72
N LEU A 155 -5.62 -4.80 -6.95
CA LEU A 155 -5.19 -5.34 -5.67
C LEU A 155 -5.05 -4.18 -4.69
N GLU A 156 -5.53 -4.37 -3.48
CA GLU A 156 -5.49 -3.37 -2.43
C GLU A 156 -4.62 -3.84 -1.26
N CYS A 157 -3.58 -3.06 -0.95
CA CYS A 157 -2.68 -3.30 0.17
C CYS A 157 -2.83 -2.21 1.23
N VAL A 158 -2.72 -2.55 2.49
CA VAL A 158 -2.64 -1.57 3.58
C VAL A 158 -1.18 -1.27 3.87
N ALA A 159 -0.77 0.00 3.75
CA ALA A 159 0.58 0.44 4.06
C ALA A 159 0.88 0.23 5.56
N PRO A 160 1.99 -0.45 5.91
CA PRO A 160 2.37 -0.64 7.32
C PRO A 160 2.88 0.67 7.94
N PRO A 161 2.86 0.80 9.28
CA PRO A 161 3.45 1.95 9.95
C PRO A 161 4.98 1.95 9.82
N VAL A 162 5.59 3.14 9.79
CA VAL A 162 7.04 3.29 9.81
C VAL A 162 7.55 3.04 11.23
N PRO A 163 8.59 2.18 11.42
CA PRO A 163 9.06 1.80 12.74
C PRO A 163 9.67 2.95 13.55
N ASN A 164 10.11 4.01 12.91
CA ASN A 164 10.70 5.18 13.53
C ASN A 164 10.14 6.45 12.88
N GLU A 165 9.29 7.17 13.62
CA GLU A 165 8.63 8.39 13.14
C GLU A 165 9.61 9.54 12.89
N GLU A 166 10.77 9.57 13.55
CA GLU A 166 11.80 10.59 13.38
C GLU A 166 12.51 10.50 12.02
N ALA A 167 12.37 9.39 11.31
CA ALA A 167 13.03 9.14 10.02
C ALA A 167 12.16 9.47 8.78
N ALA A 168 10.97 10.03 8.97
CA ALA A 168 10.10 10.41 7.86
C ALA A 168 10.53 11.74 7.20
N PRO A 169 10.39 11.92 5.86
CA PRO A 169 9.76 11.03 4.90
C PRO A 169 10.77 10.10 4.25
N ALA A 170 10.64 8.82 4.46
CA ALA A 170 11.45 7.84 3.77
C ALA A 170 10.79 7.44 2.45
N GLU A 171 11.47 7.64 1.33
CA GLU A 171 11.10 6.99 0.08
C GLU A 171 11.24 5.47 0.25
N VAL A 172 10.19 4.75 -0.10
CA VAL A 172 10.18 3.30 -0.05
C VAL A 172 9.89 2.72 -1.43
N ARG A 173 10.46 1.55 -1.69
CA ARG A 173 10.12 0.74 -2.86
C ARG A 173 8.95 -0.15 -2.53
N LEU A 174 7.92 -0.11 -3.34
CA LEU A 174 6.80 -1.03 -3.23
C LEU A 174 7.10 -2.26 -4.08
N GLN A 175 6.98 -3.42 -3.46
CA GLN A 175 7.18 -4.72 -4.09
C GLN A 175 5.93 -5.57 -3.92
N LEU A 176 5.64 -6.40 -4.91
CA LEU A 176 4.49 -7.29 -4.92
C LEU A 176 4.93 -8.72 -5.16
N ALA A 177 4.43 -9.65 -4.35
CA ALA A 177 4.56 -11.08 -4.57
C ALA A 177 3.16 -11.71 -4.63
N LEU A 178 2.77 -12.27 -5.76
CA LEU A 178 1.50 -12.99 -5.90
C LEU A 178 1.53 -14.39 -5.25
N ASN A 179 2.73 -14.91 -4.97
CA ASN A 179 2.96 -16.19 -4.29
C ASN A 179 3.52 -16.03 -2.87
N GLY A 180 3.58 -14.80 -2.35
CA GLY A 180 4.11 -14.49 -1.03
C GLY A 180 5.62 -14.66 -0.84
N VAL A 181 6.34 -15.08 -1.87
CA VAL A 181 7.78 -15.42 -1.79
C VAL A 181 8.61 -14.59 -2.77
N ASP A 182 8.18 -14.51 -4.01
CA ASP A 182 8.95 -13.89 -5.09
C ASP A 182 8.47 -12.45 -5.27
N PHE A 183 9.13 -11.53 -4.56
CA PHE A 183 8.83 -10.09 -4.64
C PHE A 183 9.46 -9.48 -5.88
N ILE A 184 8.65 -8.83 -6.69
CA ILE A 184 9.10 -8.01 -7.80
C ILE A 184 9.01 -6.53 -7.45
N ASP A 185 10.04 -5.77 -7.82
CA ASP A 185 10.02 -4.32 -7.72
C ASP A 185 9.00 -3.74 -8.71
N LEU A 186 8.15 -2.83 -8.24
CA LEU A 186 7.20 -2.13 -9.10
C LEU A 186 7.85 -0.94 -9.84
N GLU A 187 9.13 -0.70 -9.60
CA GLU A 187 9.91 0.44 -10.10
C GLU A 187 10.32 0.35 -11.58
N THR A 188 9.50 -0.18 -12.46
CA THR A 188 9.81 -0.12 -13.90
C THR A 188 9.64 1.28 -14.50
N ALA A 189 9.10 2.24 -13.73
CA ALA A 189 9.01 3.65 -14.12
C ALA A 189 9.47 4.54 -12.95
N PRO A 190 10.27 5.60 -13.21
CA PRO A 190 10.75 6.54 -12.19
C PRO A 190 9.64 7.25 -11.39
N SER A 191 8.39 7.12 -11.85
CA SER A 191 7.21 7.76 -11.27
C SER A 191 6.53 6.96 -10.15
N TRP A 192 7.03 5.78 -9.77
CA TRP A 192 6.32 4.90 -8.82
C TRP A 192 6.96 4.81 -7.45
N ARG A 193 7.59 5.88 -7.03
CA ARG A 193 8.09 6.02 -5.67
C ARG A 193 6.91 6.16 -4.73
N PHE A 194 6.98 5.45 -3.63
CA PHE A 194 6.05 5.57 -2.52
C PHE A 194 6.74 6.29 -1.37
N SER A 195 6.05 7.22 -0.72
CA SER A 195 6.63 8.01 0.36
C SER A 195 5.78 7.94 1.62
N TYR A 196 6.45 8.05 2.76
CA TYR A 196 5.78 8.28 4.03
C TYR A 196 5.92 9.74 4.44
N TYR A 197 4.87 10.31 4.99
CA TYR A 197 4.86 11.69 5.46
C TYR A 197 4.32 11.78 6.89
N ALA A 198 4.84 12.75 7.67
CA ALA A 198 4.21 13.11 8.93
C ALA A 198 2.86 13.78 8.64
N PRO A 199 1.74 13.33 9.24
CA PRO A 199 0.43 13.90 8.96
C PRO A 199 0.43 15.41 9.24
N PRO A 200 -0.30 16.22 8.43
CA PRO A 200 -0.47 17.63 8.71
C PRO A 200 -1.23 17.79 10.02
N ASN A 201 -0.89 18.83 10.74
CA ASN A 201 -1.62 19.23 11.94
C ASN A 201 -2.47 20.46 11.60
N THR A 202 -3.79 20.33 11.71
CA THR A 202 -4.71 21.47 11.56
C THR A 202 -5.02 22.04 12.93
N SER A 203 -4.78 23.33 13.13
CA SER A 203 -4.95 24.01 14.42
C SER A 203 -6.21 24.85 14.51
N ALA A 204 -6.65 25.44 13.40
CA ALA A 204 -7.82 26.29 13.33
C ALA A 204 -8.42 26.32 11.93
N PHE A 205 -9.65 26.78 11.83
CA PHE A 205 -10.28 27.13 10.56
C PHE A 205 -11.22 28.32 10.70
N SER A 206 -11.36 29.09 9.64
CA SER A 206 -12.20 30.29 9.58
C SER A 206 -12.82 30.46 8.18
N PRO A 207 -14.10 30.91 8.05
CA PRO A 207 -15.07 31.07 9.12
C PRO A 207 -15.58 29.72 9.66
N ARG A 208 -16.07 29.72 10.91
CA ARG A 208 -16.62 28.51 11.56
C ARG A 208 -18.03 28.13 11.07
N GLY A 209 -18.62 28.94 10.20
CA GLY A 209 -19.91 28.66 9.60
C GLY A 209 -20.07 29.43 8.30
N GLY A 210 -20.99 28.98 7.47
CA GLY A 210 -21.26 29.62 6.19
C GLY A 210 -22.20 28.77 5.32
N GLY A 211 -22.69 29.36 4.26
CA GLY A 211 -23.53 28.69 3.28
C GLY A 211 -22.71 27.92 2.24
N CYS A 212 -23.42 27.28 1.30
CA CYS A 212 -22.86 26.68 0.12
C CYS A 212 -21.88 27.61 -0.60
N GLY A 213 -20.68 27.10 -0.88
CA GLY A 213 -19.68 27.86 -1.61
C GLY A 213 -18.81 28.79 -0.77
N THR A 214 -19.04 28.88 0.54
CA THR A 214 -18.17 29.63 1.45
C THR A 214 -16.75 29.08 1.39
N PHE A 215 -15.78 29.97 1.25
CA PHE A 215 -14.36 29.56 1.37
C PHE A 215 -14.00 29.48 2.86
N ILE A 216 -13.40 28.36 3.21
CA ILE A 216 -12.92 28.09 4.56
C ILE A 216 -11.41 28.00 4.48
N GLU A 217 -10.72 28.79 5.28
CA GLU A 217 -9.28 28.76 5.45
C GLU A 217 -8.94 27.89 6.65
N LEU A 218 -8.00 26.97 6.45
CA LEU A 218 -7.47 26.09 7.49
C LEU A 218 -6.04 26.53 7.81
N ASP A 219 -5.78 26.73 9.08
CA ASP A 219 -4.46 26.99 9.61
C ASP A 219 -3.88 25.69 10.17
N GLY A 220 -2.58 25.47 9.97
CA GLY A 220 -1.94 24.24 10.40
C GLY A 220 -0.44 24.23 10.18
N GLU A 221 0.15 23.05 10.18
CA GLU A 221 1.56 22.83 9.90
C GLU A 221 1.73 21.64 8.96
N GLY A 222 2.72 21.72 8.07
CA GLY A 222 3.06 20.64 7.15
C GLY A 222 2.05 20.37 6.04
N LEU A 223 1.26 21.38 5.66
CA LEU A 223 0.20 21.26 4.66
C LEU A 223 0.73 21.10 3.22
N ASP A 224 1.96 21.50 2.96
CA ASP A 224 2.62 21.50 1.63
C ASP A 224 3.54 20.29 1.39
N ARG A 225 3.57 19.32 2.30
CA ARG A 225 4.54 18.19 2.27
C ARG A 225 4.40 17.28 1.05
N LEU A 226 3.19 17.13 0.53
CA LEU A 226 2.92 16.37 -0.69
C LEU A 226 2.36 17.32 -1.73
N GLY A 227 2.92 17.43 -2.87
CA GLY A 227 2.44 18.34 -3.92
C GLY A 227 0.92 18.54 -3.95
N HIS A 228 0.47 19.72 -4.26
CA HIS A 228 -0.87 20.25 -4.00
C HIS A 228 -2.05 19.59 -4.74
N SER A 229 -1.80 18.61 -5.60
CA SER A 229 -2.82 18.11 -6.55
C SER A 229 -3.85 17.15 -5.94
N ALA A 230 -3.55 16.55 -4.81
CA ALA A 230 -4.42 15.57 -4.16
C ALA A 230 -5.08 16.08 -2.88
N ALA A 231 -4.80 17.33 -2.48
CA ALA A 231 -5.36 17.90 -1.26
C ALA A 231 -6.88 18.09 -1.37
N ALA A 232 -7.59 17.68 -0.33
CA ALA A 232 -9.06 17.81 -0.28
C ALA A 232 -9.56 17.96 1.15
N CYS A 233 -10.72 18.62 1.30
CA CYS A 233 -11.43 18.74 2.56
C CYS A 233 -12.65 17.83 2.56
N ARG A 234 -12.88 17.15 3.67
CA ARG A 234 -14.07 16.35 3.92
C ARG A 234 -14.94 17.03 4.97
N PHE A 235 -16.19 17.22 4.62
CA PHE A 235 -17.25 17.79 5.46
C PHE A 235 -18.19 16.66 5.88
N GLY A 236 -18.30 16.42 7.17
CA GLY A 236 -19.08 15.32 7.73
C GLY A 236 -18.32 13.99 7.80
N GLU A 237 -19.03 12.98 8.25
CA GLU A 237 -18.54 11.62 8.43
C GLU A 237 -19.46 10.60 7.75
N GLY A 238 -18.92 9.40 7.52
CA GLY A 238 -19.69 8.29 6.95
C GLY A 238 -20.14 8.53 5.51
N VAL A 239 -21.30 7.97 5.17
CA VAL A 239 -21.84 7.95 3.79
C VAL A 239 -22.33 9.31 3.31
N GLU A 240 -22.63 10.22 4.24
CA GLU A 240 -23.11 11.58 3.93
C GLU A 240 -21.96 12.59 3.80
N ALA A 241 -20.74 12.19 4.09
CA ALA A 241 -19.58 13.05 3.96
C ALA A 241 -19.43 13.57 2.52
N ARG A 242 -19.05 14.84 2.41
CA ARG A 242 -18.77 15.50 1.13
C ARG A 242 -17.31 15.90 1.06
N VAL A 243 -16.68 15.62 -0.06
CA VAL A 243 -15.27 15.95 -0.30
C VAL A 243 -15.21 17.04 -1.36
N THR A 244 -14.45 18.09 -1.08
CA THR A 244 -14.17 19.18 -2.02
C THR A 244 -12.66 19.36 -2.16
N PRO A 245 -12.16 19.73 -3.36
CA PRO A 245 -10.73 20.00 -3.53
C PRO A 245 -10.27 21.10 -2.57
N ALA A 246 -9.07 20.92 -2.02
CA ALA A 246 -8.39 21.94 -1.24
C ALA A 246 -7.29 22.62 -2.07
N THR A 247 -7.12 23.91 -1.86
CA THR A 247 -5.97 24.66 -2.39
C THR A 247 -4.99 24.89 -1.25
N VAL A 248 -3.83 24.28 -1.33
CA VAL A 248 -2.74 24.53 -0.38
C VAL A 248 -2.06 25.83 -0.77
N LEU A 249 -2.01 26.78 0.16
CA LEU A 249 -1.44 28.12 -0.03
C LEU A 249 -0.01 28.22 0.50
N GLY A 250 0.41 27.24 1.31
CA GLY A 250 1.73 27.16 1.90
C GLY A 250 1.78 26.08 2.98
N SER A 251 2.87 26.03 3.71
CA SER A 251 3.08 25.01 4.76
C SER A 251 2.11 25.15 5.94
N THR A 252 1.52 26.33 6.12
CA THR A 252 0.67 26.66 7.27
C THR A 252 -0.78 26.99 6.91
N MET A 253 -1.13 27.03 5.63
CA MET A 253 -2.46 27.47 5.21
C MET A 253 -2.98 26.64 4.02
N ALA A 254 -4.23 26.22 4.12
CA ALA A 254 -5.00 25.63 3.03
C ALA A 254 -6.39 26.26 2.96
N ARG A 255 -7.03 26.17 1.80
CA ARG A 255 -8.36 26.73 1.57
C ARG A 255 -9.26 25.71 0.91
N CYS A 256 -10.47 25.55 1.43
CA CYS A 256 -11.52 24.69 0.89
C CYS A 256 -12.78 25.48 0.58
N LYS A 257 -13.62 24.93 -0.28
CA LYS A 257 -14.94 25.47 -0.55
C LYS A 257 -16.00 24.57 0.08
N ALA A 258 -16.87 25.14 0.91
CA ALA A 258 -17.97 24.39 1.52
C ALA A 258 -18.88 23.78 0.44
N PRO A 259 -19.22 22.47 0.54
CA PRO A 259 -20.06 21.82 -0.45
C PRO A 259 -21.50 22.32 -0.39
N CYS A 260 -22.19 22.31 -1.53
CA CYS A 260 -23.62 22.53 -1.59
C CYS A 260 -24.35 21.23 -1.32
N HIS A 261 -25.30 21.24 -0.40
CA HIS A 261 -26.13 20.07 -0.10
C HIS A 261 -27.55 20.28 -0.64
N SER A 262 -28.02 19.32 -1.43
CA SER A 262 -29.36 19.39 -2.06
C SER A 262 -30.53 19.24 -1.05
N SER A 263 -30.27 18.73 0.13
CA SER A 263 -31.26 18.51 1.19
C SER A 263 -31.26 19.57 2.29
N LEU A 264 -30.33 20.52 2.26
CA LEU A 264 -30.49 21.70 3.08
C LEU A 264 -31.48 22.67 2.37
N PRO A 265 -32.54 23.14 3.03
CA PRO A 265 -33.40 24.16 2.44
C PRO A 265 -32.52 25.30 1.96
N ALA A 266 -32.80 25.78 0.73
CA ALA A 266 -32.07 26.84 0.05
C ALA A 266 -31.60 27.86 1.07
N CYS A 267 -30.29 28.10 1.15
CA CYS A 267 -29.60 28.95 2.12
C CYS A 267 -30.42 30.15 2.61
N GLY A 268 -31.34 29.92 3.51
CA GLY A 268 -31.95 30.95 4.29
C GLY A 268 -30.90 31.42 5.27
N HIS A 269 -30.65 32.70 5.28
CA HIS A 269 -29.72 33.42 6.12
C HIS A 269 -29.52 32.75 7.49
N ALA A 270 -28.41 32.07 7.69
CA ALA A 270 -27.88 31.83 9.02
C ALA A 270 -27.46 33.24 9.52
N THR A 271 -28.26 33.81 10.34
CA THR A 271 -27.95 35.06 11.03
C THR A 271 -26.68 34.82 11.85
N LEU A 272 -25.63 35.49 11.46
CA LEU A 272 -24.50 35.73 12.32
C LEU A 272 -25.06 36.35 13.60
N GLY A 273 -24.83 35.70 14.75
CA GLY A 273 -25.14 36.29 16.05
C GLY A 273 -24.31 37.55 16.18
N GLY A 274 -24.93 38.70 15.87
CA GLY A 274 -24.42 39.99 16.17
C GLY A 274 -24.64 40.28 17.66
N ASP A 275 -23.61 40.79 18.30
CA ASP A 275 -23.68 41.39 19.61
C ASP A 275 -24.80 42.44 19.60
N GLY A 276 -25.86 42.16 20.31
CA GLY A 276 -26.98 43.08 20.52
C GLY A 276 -27.25 43.13 22.00
N ASP A 277 -26.78 44.23 22.63
CA ASP A 277 -27.26 44.67 23.92
C ASP A 277 -28.76 44.91 23.88
N GLY A 278 -29.51 44.35 24.83
CA GLY A 278 -30.91 44.72 24.97
C GLY A 278 -31.78 43.73 25.74
N ASP A 279 -31.79 43.86 27.03
CA ASP A 279 -32.91 43.78 27.99
C ASP A 279 -34.12 42.85 27.70
N GLY A 280 -34.25 41.87 28.57
CA GLY A 280 -35.51 41.54 29.22
C GLY A 280 -36.44 40.50 28.60
N THR A 281 -36.63 39.44 29.37
CA THR A 281 -37.84 38.63 29.63
C THR A 281 -38.08 37.35 28.81
N ASP A 282 -37.97 36.24 29.55
CA ASP A 282 -38.76 35.01 29.55
C ASP A 282 -39.21 34.35 28.22
N GLY A 283 -38.72 33.16 27.98
CA GLY A 283 -39.30 32.17 27.09
C GLY A 283 -38.42 30.97 26.86
N GLY A 284 -38.57 29.90 27.63
CA GLY A 284 -37.87 28.64 27.47
C GLY A 284 -37.99 28.08 26.05
N GLY A 285 -36.91 28.12 25.32
CA GLY A 285 -36.74 27.47 24.03
C GLY A 285 -35.43 26.69 24.07
N GLY A 286 -35.53 25.39 24.08
CA GLY A 286 -34.35 24.51 24.08
C GLY A 286 -33.39 24.88 22.96
N ASP A 287 -32.20 25.23 23.34
CA ASP A 287 -31.05 25.39 22.46
C ASP A 287 -30.75 24.06 21.77
N SER A 288 -31.39 23.81 20.64
CA SER A 288 -30.99 22.79 19.71
C SER A 288 -29.69 23.27 19.06
N GLY A 289 -28.59 23.17 19.81
CA GLY A 289 -27.25 23.40 19.29
C GLY A 289 -27.09 22.61 18.03
N ALA A 290 -27.14 23.26 16.89
CA ALA A 290 -26.81 22.60 15.61
C ALA A 290 -25.40 22.07 15.73
N ALA A 291 -25.29 20.73 15.87
CA ALA A 291 -24.01 20.09 15.94
C ALA A 291 -23.20 20.46 14.68
N GLY A 292 -22.06 21.11 14.88
CA GLY A 292 -21.18 21.49 13.77
C GLY A 292 -20.80 20.28 12.95
N VAL A 293 -20.73 20.46 11.64
CA VAL A 293 -20.27 19.40 10.73
C VAL A 293 -18.76 19.27 10.90
N PRO A 294 -18.23 18.07 11.24
CA PRO A 294 -16.80 17.88 11.37
C PRO A 294 -16.10 18.15 10.04
N LEU A 295 -14.95 18.82 10.10
CA LEU A 295 -14.11 19.15 8.96
C LEU A 295 -12.77 18.47 9.11
N SER A 296 -12.34 17.74 8.10
CA SER A 296 -11.04 17.09 8.05
C SER A 296 -10.34 17.34 6.71
N LEU A 297 -9.02 17.37 6.74
CA LEU A 297 -8.16 17.62 5.56
C LEU A 297 -7.36 16.39 5.20
N THR A 298 -7.21 16.15 3.90
CA THR A 298 -6.21 15.22 3.36
C THR A 298 -5.24 15.96 2.45
N ILE A 299 -3.99 15.55 2.43
CA ILE A 299 -2.98 16.04 1.49
C ILE A 299 -2.61 15.01 0.43
N ASN A 300 -2.94 13.73 0.63
CA ASN A 300 -2.74 12.64 -0.34
C ASN A 300 -4.02 12.17 -1.05
N GLY A 301 -5.16 12.77 -0.73
CA GLY A 301 -6.46 12.43 -1.31
C GLY A 301 -7.13 11.18 -0.73
N ALA A 302 -6.51 10.51 0.23
CA ALA A 302 -7.00 9.26 0.80
C ALA A 302 -7.16 9.30 2.33
N ASP A 303 -6.16 9.81 3.04
CA ASP A 303 -6.11 9.81 4.50
C ASP A 303 -6.49 11.17 5.05
N PHE A 304 -7.64 11.27 5.71
CA PHE A 304 -8.15 12.51 6.28
C PHE A 304 -7.72 12.65 7.74
N ALA A 305 -6.99 13.72 8.04
CA ALA A 305 -6.65 14.14 9.39
C ALA A 305 -7.76 15.07 9.93
N ALA A 306 -8.11 14.89 11.22
CA ALA A 306 -9.11 15.70 11.90
C ALA A 306 -8.52 17.03 12.41
#